data_38b815a14b61ac9fc16e7079c7b022ae
#
_entry.id   38b815a14b61ac9fc16e7079c7b022ae
#
_cell.length_a   1.000
_cell.length_b   1.000
_cell.length_c   1.000
_cell.angle_alpha   90.00
_cell.angle_beta   90.00
_cell.angle_gamma   90.00
#
_symmetry.space_group_name_H-M   'P 1'
#
loop_
_entity.id
_entity.type
_entity.pdbx_description
1 polymer ?
#
loop_
_entity_poly.entity_id
_entity_poly.type
_entity_poly.pdbx_seq_one_letter_code
_entity_poly.pdbx_strand_id
1 'polypeptide(L)'
;VLIAAADLLRFVQLDEIYSHVLPGIFIGVATPIVIQGLLPIFESLFAVTTDITLLELSDLNRPLLRELAIRAPGSYTHSLIMANLSEAAAQQIGASPLLARVGCYYHDIGKMLKPEYFTENQGLRGGRNPHDHLTPSMSALIIDSHVKDGIELAEEHGLPKAIVDLIPQHHGTTVLELFYNRAIELGVENVRRDDYRYDGPKPQTKEAGILMLADSVESAARTITERTPNRVRQ
;
A
#
# COMPACT_ATOMS: atom_id res chain seq x y z
N VAL A 1 46.07 23.27 4.53
CA VAL A 1 44.81 23.45 3.82
C VAL A 1 44.32 24.92 3.89
N LEU A 2 44.24 25.51 5.10
CA LEU A 2 43.80 26.90 5.31
C LEU A 2 44.72 27.95 4.63
N ILE A 3 46.04 27.72 4.68
CA ILE A 3 47.06 28.64 4.05
C ILE A 3 46.93 28.55 2.52
N ALA A 4 46.79 27.35 1.96
CA ALA A 4 46.62 27.18 0.52
C ALA A 4 45.29 27.77 0.00
N ALA A 5 44.21 27.69 0.79
CA ALA A 5 42.95 28.34 0.48
C ALA A 5 43.04 29.87 0.55
N ALA A 6 43.78 30.43 1.53
CA ALA A 6 44.01 31.85 1.66
C ALA A 6 44.89 32.41 0.52
N ASP A 7 45.88 31.64 0.06
CA ASP A 7 46.73 32.02 -1.08
C ASP A 7 45.96 31.92 -2.40
N LEU A 8 45.07 30.95 -2.57
CA LEU A 8 44.20 30.86 -3.74
C LEU A 8 43.25 32.07 -3.83
N LEU A 9 42.69 32.52 -2.69
CA LEU A 9 41.80 33.68 -2.62
C LEU A 9 42.52 35.02 -2.91
N ARG A 10 43.85 35.11 -2.75
CA ARG A 10 44.66 36.30 -3.09
C ARG A 10 44.84 36.52 -4.60
N PHE A 11 44.67 35.45 -5.41
CA PHE A 11 44.86 35.52 -6.88
C PHE A 11 43.54 35.66 -7.62
N VAL A 12 42.35 35.49 -6.94
CA VAL A 12 41.05 35.66 -7.56
C VAL A 12 40.66 37.10 -7.48
N GLN A 13 40.49 37.71 -8.65
CA GLN A 13 40.04 39.11 -8.71
C GLN A 13 38.56 39.18 -8.29
N LEU A 14 38.14 40.27 -7.62
CA LEU A 14 36.77 40.42 -7.12
C LEU A 14 35.73 40.37 -8.23
N ASP A 15 36.05 40.86 -9.41
CA ASP A 15 35.22 40.80 -10.61
C ASP A 15 35.01 39.37 -11.11
N GLU A 16 35.97 38.46 -10.99
CA GLU A 16 35.78 37.03 -11.29
C GLU A 16 34.83 36.38 -10.28
N ILE A 17 34.91 36.73 -9.00
CA ILE A 17 33.98 36.23 -7.97
C ILE A 17 32.56 36.69 -8.29
N TYR A 18 32.35 37.96 -8.59
CA TYR A 18 31.03 38.49 -8.90
C TYR A 18 30.47 37.95 -10.22
N SER A 19 31.31 37.76 -11.23
CA SER A 19 30.86 37.37 -12.57
C SER A 19 30.65 35.84 -12.71
N HIS A 20 31.34 34.99 -11.95
CA HIS A 20 31.31 33.53 -12.11
C HIS A 20 30.87 32.78 -10.86
N VAL A 21 31.40 33.17 -9.69
CA VAL A 21 31.12 32.38 -8.44
C VAL A 21 29.72 32.68 -7.91
N LEU A 22 29.29 33.93 -7.84
CA LEU A 22 27.95 34.28 -7.34
C LEU A 22 26.82 33.73 -8.23
N PRO A 23 26.86 33.86 -9.57
CA PRO A 23 25.88 33.22 -10.45
C PRO A 23 25.89 31.71 -10.33
N GLY A 24 27.05 31.08 -10.18
CA GLY A 24 27.18 29.66 -9.96
C GLY A 24 26.49 29.16 -8.67
N ILE A 25 26.70 29.91 -7.57
CA ILE A 25 26.03 29.64 -6.29
C ILE A 25 24.51 29.85 -6.45
N PHE A 26 24.09 30.94 -7.08
CA PHE A 26 22.68 31.21 -7.29
C PHE A 26 22.00 30.12 -8.11
N ILE A 27 22.58 29.71 -9.23
CA ILE A 27 22.07 28.61 -10.05
C ILE A 27 22.04 27.31 -9.26
N GLY A 28 23.13 26.99 -8.51
CA GLY A 28 23.21 25.79 -7.68
C GLY A 28 22.13 25.71 -6.59
N VAL A 29 21.69 26.85 -6.06
CA VAL A 29 20.59 26.90 -5.08
C VAL A 29 19.22 26.96 -5.75
N ALA A 30 19.08 27.75 -6.80
CA ALA A 30 17.81 27.96 -7.49
C ALA A 30 17.33 26.69 -8.24
N THR A 31 18.26 25.96 -8.86
CA THR A 31 17.92 24.77 -9.67
C THR A 31 17.17 23.69 -8.86
N PRO A 32 17.65 23.21 -7.69
CA PRO A 32 16.91 22.23 -6.92
C PRO A 32 15.54 22.75 -6.44
N ILE A 33 15.43 24.04 -6.10
CA ILE A 33 14.14 24.63 -5.69
C ILE A 33 13.14 24.59 -6.85
N VAL A 34 13.57 24.97 -8.04
CA VAL A 34 12.72 24.93 -9.26
C VAL A 34 12.34 23.49 -9.60
N ILE A 35 13.30 22.56 -9.58
CA ILE A 35 13.04 21.14 -9.85
C ILE A 35 12.01 20.61 -8.87
N GLN A 36 12.20 20.85 -7.57
CA GLN A 36 11.30 20.37 -6.53
C GLN A 36 9.89 20.97 -6.63
N GLY A 37 9.79 22.24 -7.04
CA GLY A 37 8.50 22.89 -7.28
C GLY A 37 7.78 22.38 -8.54
N LEU A 38 8.52 21.95 -9.56
CA LEU A 38 7.95 21.41 -10.80
C LEU A 38 7.63 19.92 -10.72
N LEU A 39 8.26 19.18 -9.81
CA LEU A 39 8.11 17.73 -9.69
C LEU A 39 6.65 17.25 -9.59
N PRO A 40 5.77 17.82 -8.75
CA PRO A 40 4.37 17.41 -8.67
C PRO A 40 3.60 17.62 -9.98
N ILE A 41 3.97 18.65 -10.75
CA ILE A 41 3.37 18.92 -12.05
C ILE A 41 3.76 17.82 -13.05
N PHE A 42 5.02 17.43 -13.07
CA PHE A 42 5.49 16.34 -13.93
C PHE A 42 4.90 14.98 -13.50
N GLU A 43 4.82 14.70 -12.20
CA GLU A 43 4.16 13.50 -11.70
C GLU A 43 2.71 13.40 -12.18
N SER A 44 1.96 14.50 -12.07
CA SER A 44 0.57 14.55 -12.54
C SER A 44 0.45 14.42 -14.07
N LEU A 45 1.32 15.12 -14.82
CA LEU A 45 1.27 15.12 -16.29
C LEU A 45 1.63 13.77 -16.90
N PHE A 46 2.61 13.08 -16.33
CA PHE A 46 3.12 11.80 -16.82
C PHE A 46 2.56 10.59 -16.08
N ALA A 47 1.70 10.79 -15.09
CA ALA A 47 1.17 9.75 -14.20
C ALA A 47 2.28 8.86 -13.59
N VAL A 48 3.41 9.46 -13.24
CA VAL A 48 4.57 8.80 -12.62
C VAL A 48 4.55 9.12 -11.13
N THR A 49 4.86 8.13 -10.30
CA THR A 49 5.01 8.30 -8.84
C THR A 49 6.48 8.20 -8.49
N THR A 50 7.04 9.26 -7.89
CA THR A 50 8.46 9.27 -7.49
C THR A 50 8.66 8.64 -6.12
N ASP A 51 9.91 8.27 -5.82
CA ASP A 51 10.28 7.76 -4.48
C ASP A 51 10.05 8.83 -3.39
N ILE A 52 10.12 10.12 -3.71
CA ILE A 52 9.82 11.20 -2.77
C ILE A 52 8.35 11.14 -2.36
N THR A 53 7.44 11.05 -3.31
CA THR A 53 6.00 10.90 -3.05
C THR A 53 5.71 9.60 -2.28
N LEU A 54 6.37 8.49 -2.62
CA LEU A 54 6.23 7.24 -1.88
C LEU A 54 6.74 7.36 -0.43
N LEU A 55 7.86 8.06 -0.20
CA LEU A 55 8.37 8.33 1.16
C LEU A 55 7.40 9.18 1.97
N GLU A 56 6.80 10.20 1.38
CA GLU A 56 5.75 10.99 2.03
C GLU A 56 4.52 10.14 2.38
N LEU A 57 4.12 9.23 1.48
CA LEU A 57 3.02 8.30 1.70
C LEU A 57 3.34 7.22 2.74
N SER A 58 4.61 6.96 3.00
CA SER A 58 5.06 6.01 4.03
C SER A 58 4.93 6.54 5.46
N ASP A 59 4.63 7.82 5.65
CA ASP A 59 4.40 8.38 6.99
C ASP A 59 3.06 7.86 7.56
N LEU A 60 3.17 7.04 8.60
CA LEU A 60 2.03 6.43 9.30
C LEU A 60 1.15 7.45 10.04
N ASN A 61 1.58 8.71 10.17
CA ASN A 61 0.79 9.80 10.74
C ASN A 61 -0.17 10.45 9.73
N ARG A 62 -0.15 10.04 8.47
CA ARG A 62 -1.11 10.53 7.48
C ARG A 62 -2.54 10.29 7.92
N PRO A 63 -3.45 11.24 7.67
CA PRO A 63 -4.84 11.18 8.19
C PRO A 63 -5.53 9.85 7.88
N LEU A 64 -5.43 9.35 6.65
CA LEU A 64 -6.08 8.12 6.20
C LEU A 64 -5.55 6.88 6.95
N LEU A 65 -4.23 6.77 7.16
CA LEU A 65 -3.63 5.66 7.91
C LEU A 65 -3.96 5.73 9.41
N ARG A 66 -4.04 6.94 9.98
CA ARG A 66 -4.50 7.13 11.37
C ARG A 66 -5.96 6.74 11.52
N GLU A 67 -6.79 7.06 10.55
CA GLU A 67 -8.20 6.66 10.56
C GLU A 67 -8.33 5.13 10.47
N LEU A 68 -7.56 4.48 9.59
CA LEU A 68 -7.47 3.02 9.51
C LEU A 68 -7.06 2.41 10.86
N ALA A 69 -6.04 2.97 11.53
CA ALA A 69 -5.57 2.49 12.83
C ALA A 69 -6.64 2.59 13.93
N ILE A 70 -7.52 3.60 13.87
CA ILE A 70 -8.59 3.80 14.84
C ILE A 70 -9.81 2.94 14.53
N ARG A 71 -10.26 2.90 13.28
CA ARG A 71 -11.50 2.22 12.88
C ARG A 71 -11.31 0.71 12.69
N ALA A 72 -10.17 0.31 12.10
CA ALA A 72 -9.84 -1.09 11.77
C ALA A 72 -8.42 -1.45 12.22
N PRO A 73 -8.13 -1.47 13.54
CA PRO A 73 -6.78 -1.67 14.07
C PRO A 73 -6.18 -3.04 13.72
N GLY A 74 -7.02 -4.05 13.52
CA GLY A 74 -6.57 -5.37 13.03
C GLY A 74 -6.04 -5.29 11.59
N SER A 75 -6.79 -4.66 10.69
CA SER A 75 -6.36 -4.43 9.31
C SER A 75 -5.13 -3.52 9.24
N TYR A 76 -5.04 -2.49 10.09
CA TYR A 76 -3.84 -1.67 10.19
C TYR A 76 -2.60 -2.49 10.59
N THR A 77 -2.72 -3.34 11.61
CA THR A 77 -1.61 -4.21 12.05
C THR A 77 -1.20 -5.20 10.96
N HIS A 78 -2.18 -5.81 10.28
CA HIS A 78 -1.99 -6.66 9.12
C HIS A 78 -1.18 -5.94 8.02
N SER A 79 -1.59 -4.73 7.64
CA SER A 79 -0.90 -3.91 6.64
C SER A 79 0.57 -3.64 7.00
N LEU A 80 0.89 -3.40 8.28
CA LEU A 80 2.27 -3.21 8.73
C LEU A 80 3.13 -4.48 8.63
N ILE A 81 2.56 -5.64 8.96
CA ILE A 81 3.25 -6.93 8.84
C ILE A 81 3.52 -7.24 7.37
N MET A 82 2.48 -7.10 6.53
CA MET A 82 2.60 -7.28 5.09
C MET A 82 3.64 -6.36 4.46
N ALA A 83 3.69 -5.09 4.88
CA ALA A 83 4.65 -4.12 4.36
C ALA A 83 6.10 -4.58 4.53
N ASN A 84 6.44 -5.15 5.68
CA ASN A 84 7.78 -5.68 5.93
C ASN A 84 8.09 -6.92 5.08
N LEU A 85 7.12 -7.83 4.91
CA LEU A 85 7.27 -9.01 4.07
C LEU A 85 7.42 -8.63 2.59
N SER A 86 6.57 -7.73 2.12
CA SER A 86 6.53 -7.32 0.72
C SER A 86 7.77 -6.52 0.33
N GLU A 87 8.26 -5.65 1.19
CA GLU A 87 9.52 -4.92 0.97
C GLU A 87 10.70 -5.87 0.82
N ALA A 88 10.84 -6.84 1.75
CA ALA A 88 11.90 -7.84 1.70
C ALA A 88 11.80 -8.71 0.43
N ALA A 89 10.60 -9.13 0.04
CA ALA A 89 10.38 -9.89 -1.18
C ALA A 89 10.71 -9.08 -2.44
N ALA A 90 10.29 -7.81 -2.49
CA ALA A 90 10.57 -6.92 -3.62
C ALA A 90 12.07 -6.71 -3.82
N GLN A 91 12.85 -6.53 -2.75
CA GLN A 91 14.32 -6.43 -2.81
C GLN A 91 14.94 -7.66 -3.45
N GLN A 92 14.47 -8.88 -3.13
CA GLN A 92 15.04 -10.12 -3.64
C GLN A 92 14.82 -10.32 -5.13
N ILE A 93 13.73 -9.82 -5.70
CA ILE A 93 13.38 -10.04 -7.12
C ILE A 93 13.60 -8.79 -8.00
N GLY A 94 14.23 -7.73 -7.45
CA GLY A 94 14.47 -6.50 -8.20
C GLY A 94 13.18 -5.79 -8.61
N ALA A 95 12.17 -5.78 -7.73
CA ALA A 95 10.98 -4.94 -7.79
C ALA A 95 11.20 -3.67 -6.95
N SER A 96 10.25 -2.73 -6.95
CA SER A 96 10.33 -1.54 -6.09
C SER A 96 9.97 -1.86 -4.63
N PRO A 97 10.93 -1.89 -3.69
CA PRO A 97 10.64 -2.21 -2.28
C PRO A 97 9.75 -1.16 -1.63
N LEU A 98 9.99 0.11 -1.95
CA LEU A 98 9.23 1.22 -1.37
C LEU A 98 7.78 1.22 -1.86
N LEU A 99 7.54 0.98 -3.16
CA LEU A 99 6.18 0.86 -3.70
C LEU A 99 5.44 -0.33 -3.10
N ALA A 100 6.10 -1.48 -2.96
CA ALA A 100 5.50 -2.65 -2.32
C ALA A 100 5.13 -2.38 -0.85
N ARG A 101 6.03 -1.74 -0.08
CA ARG A 101 5.77 -1.33 1.31
C ARG A 101 4.58 -0.40 1.42
N VAL A 102 4.60 0.69 0.65
CA VAL A 102 3.55 1.72 0.70
C VAL A 102 2.22 1.16 0.19
N GLY A 103 2.25 0.36 -0.88
CA GLY A 103 1.06 -0.34 -1.37
C GLY A 103 0.38 -1.17 -0.28
N CYS A 104 1.17 -1.88 0.55
CA CYS A 104 0.62 -2.63 1.68
C CYS A 104 -0.07 -1.74 2.73
N TYR A 105 0.40 -0.52 2.97
CA TYR A 105 -0.27 0.36 3.94
C TYR A 105 -1.68 0.74 3.52
N TYR A 106 -1.95 0.82 2.21
CA TYR A 106 -3.20 1.34 1.66
C TYR A 106 -4.10 0.28 1.01
N HIS A 107 -3.63 -0.97 0.79
CA HIS A 107 -4.39 -1.96 0.04
C HIS A 107 -5.77 -2.27 0.64
N ASP A 108 -5.90 -2.20 1.95
CA ASP A 108 -7.05 -2.61 2.75
C ASP A 108 -7.81 -1.44 3.42
N ILE A 109 -7.58 -0.20 2.99
CA ILE A 109 -8.22 0.98 3.62
C ILE A 109 -9.74 0.93 3.57
N GLY A 110 -10.34 0.28 2.57
CA GLY A 110 -11.79 0.13 2.45
C GLY A 110 -12.41 -0.67 3.60
N LYS A 111 -11.65 -1.54 4.27
CA LYS A 111 -12.12 -2.32 5.42
C LYS A 111 -12.55 -1.44 6.61
N MET A 112 -12.06 -0.18 6.67
CA MET A 112 -12.45 0.73 7.76
C MET A 112 -13.92 1.15 7.72
N LEU A 113 -14.62 0.97 6.60
CA LEU A 113 -16.04 1.32 6.50
C LEU A 113 -16.95 0.27 7.16
N LYS A 114 -16.51 -0.99 7.20
CA LYS A 114 -17.26 -2.12 7.76
C LYS A 114 -16.32 -3.07 8.51
N PRO A 115 -15.52 -2.59 9.48
CA PRO A 115 -14.41 -3.35 10.07
C PRO A 115 -14.86 -4.63 10.79
N GLU A 116 -16.06 -4.68 11.34
CA GLU A 116 -16.63 -5.83 12.07
C GLU A 116 -16.82 -7.07 11.22
N TYR A 117 -16.88 -6.94 9.89
CA TYR A 117 -17.00 -8.07 8.97
C TYR A 117 -15.66 -8.75 8.66
N PHE A 118 -14.54 -8.15 9.05
CA PHE A 118 -13.21 -8.69 8.81
C PHE A 118 -12.63 -9.34 10.08
N THR A 119 -12.22 -10.60 9.96
CA THR A 119 -11.83 -11.45 11.10
C THR A 119 -10.72 -10.86 11.96
N GLU A 120 -9.78 -10.16 11.36
CA GLU A 120 -8.68 -9.49 12.05
C GLU A 120 -9.14 -8.36 12.98
N ASN A 121 -10.34 -7.82 12.78
CA ASN A 121 -10.92 -6.77 13.62
C ASN A 121 -11.94 -7.31 14.64
N GLN A 122 -12.44 -8.54 14.48
CA GLN A 122 -13.50 -9.10 15.33
C GLN A 122 -13.03 -9.38 16.77
N GLY A 123 -11.79 -9.81 16.96
CA GLY A 123 -11.25 -10.16 18.28
C GLY A 123 -11.20 -9.00 19.28
N LEU A 124 -11.28 -7.77 18.82
CA LEU A 124 -11.21 -6.56 19.64
C LEU A 124 -12.56 -6.20 20.31
N ARG A 125 -13.67 -6.77 19.85
CA ARG A 125 -15.03 -6.40 20.30
C ARG A 125 -15.77 -7.53 21.01
N GLY A 126 -15.22 -8.76 21.09
CA GLY A 126 -15.82 -9.88 21.84
C GLY A 126 -17.22 -10.29 21.36
N GLY A 127 -17.55 -10.06 20.09
CA GLY A 127 -18.87 -10.23 19.51
C GLY A 127 -19.03 -11.55 18.74
N ARG A 128 -20.30 -11.85 18.41
CA ARG A 128 -20.63 -12.91 17.43
C ARG A 128 -20.16 -12.46 16.03
N ASN A 129 -19.79 -13.42 15.18
CA ASN A 129 -19.42 -13.14 13.80
C ASN A 129 -20.66 -12.59 13.04
N PRO A 130 -20.62 -11.36 12.50
CA PRO A 130 -21.76 -10.78 11.79
C PRO A 130 -22.22 -11.62 10.59
N HIS A 131 -21.32 -12.39 9.99
CA HIS A 131 -21.63 -13.31 8.89
C HIS A 131 -22.55 -14.48 9.26
N ASP A 132 -22.73 -14.77 10.57
CA ASP A 132 -23.61 -15.84 11.01
C ASP A 132 -25.09 -15.56 10.75
N HIS A 133 -25.46 -14.29 10.58
CA HIS A 133 -26.82 -13.82 10.31
C HIS A 133 -27.06 -13.45 8.85
N LEU A 134 -26.08 -13.64 7.97
CA LEU A 134 -26.14 -13.29 6.57
C LEU A 134 -26.19 -14.51 5.66
N THR A 135 -26.77 -14.37 4.48
CA THR A 135 -26.61 -15.35 3.42
C THR A 135 -25.15 -15.35 2.93
N PRO A 136 -24.65 -16.50 2.42
CA PRO A 136 -23.29 -16.55 1.89
C PRO A 136 -23.01 -15.53 0.79
N SER A 137 -23.98 -15.27 -0.09
CA SER A 137 -23.87 -14.26 -1.15
C SER A 137 -23.78 -12.85 -0.60
N MET A 138 -24.57 -12.51 0.43
CA MET A 138 -24.48 -11.21 1.08
C MET A 138 -23.14 -11.03 1.79
N SER A 139 -22.66 -12.07 2.44
CA SER A 139 -21.33 -12.07 3.08
C SER A 139 -20.22 -11.84 2.06
N ALA A 140 -20.27 -12.53 0.92
CA ALA A 140 -19.30 -12.36 -0.17
C ALA A 140 -19.33 -10.92 -0.72
N LEU A 141 -20.51 -10.36 -0.94
CA LEU A 141 -20.69 -8.99 -1.42
C LEU A 141 -20.09 -7.95 -0.45
N ILE A 142 -20.30 -8.13 0.87
CA ILE A 142 -19.75 -7.23 1.88
C ILE A 142 -18.22 -7.31 1.90
N ILE A 143 -17.68 -8.52 1.82
CA ILE A 143 -16.21 -8.69 1.78
C ILE A 143 -15.65 -8.09 0.50
N ASP A 144 -16.23 -8.38 -0.67
CA ASP A 144 -15.76 -7.84 -1.94
C ASP A 144 -15.84 -6.31 -1.98
N SER A 145 -16.85 -5.69 -1.36
CA SER A 145 -17.05 -4.25 -1.39
C SER A 145 -15.88 -3.43 -0.86
N HIS A 146 -15.00 -4.00 0.03
CA HIS A 146 -13.86 -3.25 0.55
C HIS A 146 -12.87 -2.81 -0.54
N VAL A 147 -12.79 -3.55 -1.64
CA VAL A 147 -11.94 -3.20 -2.78
C VAL A 147 -12.43 -1.91 -3.42
N LYS A 148 -13.73 -1.84 -3.73
CA LYS A 148 -14.35 -0.64 -4.28
C LYS A 148 -14.31 0.52 -3.29
N ASP A 149 -14.71 0.27 -2.05
CA ASP A 149 -14.67 1.24 -0.97
C ASP A 149 -13.23 1.80 -0.78
N GLY A 150 -12.21 0.94 -0.92
CA GLY A 150 -10.81 1.30 -0.85
C GLY A 150 -10.33 2.18 -2.00
N ILE A 151 -10.75 1.89 -3.23
CA ILE A 151 -10.45 2.73 -4.41
C ILE A 151 -11.04 4.12 -4.22
N GLU A 152 -12.33 4.22 -3.85
CA GLU A 152 -13.02 5.49 -3.63
C GLU A 152 -12.31 6.33 -2.56
N LEU A 153 -11.95 5.74 -1.42
CA LEU A 153 -11.19 6.41 -0.38
C LEU A 153 -9.80 6.86 -0.84
N ALA A 154 -9.09 6.04 -1.63
CA ALA A 154 -7.77 6.38 -2.14
C ALA A 154 -7.83 7.57 -3.11
N GLU A 155 -8.82 7.60 -4.00
CA GLU A 155 -9.04 8.70 -4.95
C GLU A 155 -9.47 9.98 -4.22
N GLU A 156 -10.38 9.89 -3.25
CA GLU A 156 -10.84 11.03 -2.44
C GLU A 156 -9.67 11.69 -1.68
N HIS A 157 -8.70 10.88 -1.22
CA HIS A 157 -7.52 11.38 -0.52
C HIS A 157 -6.34 11.68 -1.44
N GLY A 158 -6.54 11.67 -2.76
CA GLY A 158 -5.55 12.05 -3.75
C GLY A 158 -4.32 11.12 -3.78
N LEU A 159 -4.50 9.82 -3.51
CA LEU A 159 -3.40 8.87 -3.64
C LEU A 159 -3.01 8.70 -5.11
N PRO A 160 -1.70 8.58 -5.41
CA PRO A 160 -1.25 8.40 -6.78
C PRO A 160 -1.74 7.08 -7.36
N LYS A 161 -1.94 7.09 -8.68
CA LYS A 161 -2.45 5.95 -9.44
C LYS A 161 -1.70 4.64 -9.16
N ALA A 162 -0.38 4.71 -8.97
CA ALA A 162 0.44 3.53 -8.65
C ALA A 162 0.01 2.82 -7.36
N ILE A 163 -0.54 3.56 -6.37
CA ILE A 163 -1.08 2.99 -5.14
C ILE A 163 -2.53 2.54 -5.34
N VAL A 164 -3.35 3.37 -5.98
CA VAL A 164 -4.77 3.05 -6.27
C VAL A 164 -4.87 1.73 -7.06
N ASP A 165 -4.02 1.55 -8.07
CA ASP A 165 -4.02 0.34 -8.91
C ASP A 165 -3.67 -0.95 -8.14
N LEU A 166 -2.97 -0.88 -7.01
CA LEU A 166 -2.65 -2.05 -6.18
C LEU A 166 -3.88 -2.55 -5.40
N ILE A 167 -4.83 -1.67 -5.06
CA ILE A 167 -6.02 -2.02 -4.28
C ILE A 167 -6.86 -3.11 -4.97
N PRO A 168 -7.30 -2.99 -6.23
CA PRO A 168 -8.09 -4.06 -6.86
C PRO A 168 -7.25 -5.30 -7.22
N GLN A 169 -5.92 -5.17 -7.30
CA GLN A 169 -5.05 -6.25 -7.75
C GLN A 169 -4.63 -7.21 -6.64
N HIS A 170 -4.71 -6.81 -5.36
CA HIS A 170 -4.21 -7.64 -4.26
C HIS A 170 -5.01 -8.93 -4.04
N HIS A 171 -6.28 -8.96 -4.44
CA HIS A 171 -7.07 -10.19 -4.48
C HIS A 171 -7.18 -10.79 -5.89
N GLY A 172 -6.86 -10.02 -6.92
CA GLY A 172 -6.98 -10.45 -8.32
C GLY A 172 -8.39 -10.94 -8.64
N THR A 173 -8.49 -12.14 -9.16
CA THR A 173 -9.75 -12.83 -9.46
C THR A 173 -9.94 -14.08 -8.62
N THR A 174 -9.48 -14.06 -7.38
CA THR A 174 -9.63 -15.19 -6.46
C THR A 174 -11.08 -15.35 -6.03
N VAL A 175 -11.43 -16.56 -5.59
CA VAL A 175 -12.77 -16.91 -5.14
C VAL A 175 -12.82 -16.84 -3.62
N LEU A 176 -13.89 -16.30 -3.08
CA LEU A 176 -14.21 -16.31 -1.64
C LEU A 176 -14.72 -17.72 -1.25
N GLU A 177 -13.79 -18.69 -1.27
CA GLU A 177 -14.09 -20.13 -1.12
C GLU A 177 -14.91 -20.44 0.13
N LEU A 178 -14.70 -19.73 1.23
CA LEU A 178 -15.44 -19.90 2.47
C LEU A 178 -16.95 -19.73 2.25
N PHE A 179 -17.33 -18.65 1.57
CA PHE A 179 -18.75 -18.34 1.34
C PHE A 179 -19.33 -19.17 0.21
N TYR A 180 -18.55 -19.50 -0.81
CA TYR A 180 -18.96 -20.42 -1.86
C TYR A 180 -19.27 -21.81 -1.29
N ASN A 181 -18.37 -22.39 -0.50
CA ASN A 181 -18.57 -23.70 0.11
C ASN A 181 -19.75 -23.69 1.09
N ARG A 182 -19.89 -22.62 1.89
CA ARG A 182 -21.05 -22.46 2.79
C ARG A 182 -22.39 -22.40 2.03
N ALA A 183 -22.42 -21.79 0.85
CA ALA A 183 -23.63 -21.78 0.02
C ALA A 183 -24.00 -23.19 -0.47
N ILE A 184 -23.02 -23.99 -0.86
CA ILE A 184 -23.22 -25.39 -1.24
C ILE A 184 -23.72 -26.22 -0.05
N GLU A 185 -23.08 -26.09 1.12
CA GLU A 185 -23.46 -26.80 2.35
C GLU A 185 -24.89 -26.49 2.80
N LEU A 186 -25.34 -25.24 2.60
CA LEU A 186 -26.71 -24.81 2.90
C LEU A 186 -27.74 -25.21 1.82
N GLY A 187 -27.30 -25.86 0.74
CA GLY A 187 -28.18 -26.29 -0.35
C GLY A 187 -28.79 -25.15 -1.15
N VAL A 188 -28.08 -24.01 -1.27
CA VAL A 188 -28.56 -22.90 -2.09
C VAL A 188 -28.63 -23.33 -3.56
N GLU A 189 -29.75 -23.12 -4.21
CA GLU A 189 -29.94 -23.52 -5.61
C GLU A 189 -29.13 -22.63 -6.57
N ASN A 190 -28.66 -23.19 -7.67
CA ASN A 190 -27.96 -22.51 -8.76
C ASN A 190 -26.73 -21.72 -8.34
N VAL A 191 -25.99 -22.18 -7.33
CA VAL A 191 -24.73 -21.53 -6.87
C VAL A 191 -23.69 -21.59 -7.98
N ARG A 192 -23.24 -20.45 -8.43
CA ARG A 192 -22.14 -20.34 -9.40
C ARG A 192 -20.91 -19.86 -8.68
N ARG A 193 -19.77 -20.52 -8.91
CA ARG A 193 -18.48 -20.15 -8.28
C ARG A 193 -18.03 -18.72 -8.65
N ASP A 194 -18.40 -18.26 -9.85
CA ASP A 194 -18.04 -16.93 -10.32
C ASP A 194 -18.78 -15.80 -9.56
N ASP A 195 -19.96 -16.10 -8.97
CA ASP A 195 -20.70 -15.12 -8.15
C ASP A 195 -19.99 -14.83 -6.79
N TYR A 196 -18.96 -15.59 -6.47
CA TYR A 196 -18.13 -15.45 -5.27
C TYR A 196 -16.69 -15.06 -5.61
N ARG A 197 -16.45 -14.48 -6.78
CA ARG A 197 -15.12 -14.12 -7.28
C ARG A 197 -14.93 -12.62 -7.21
N TYR A 198 -13.74 -12.18 -6.82
CA TYR A 198 -13.34 -10.79 -6.96
C TYR A 198 -13.28 -10.38 -8.44
N ASP A 199 -13.68 -9.16 -8.73
CA ASP A 199 -13.73 -8.64 -10.11
C ASP A 199 -12.35 -8.44 -10.75
N GLY A 200 -11.31 -8.33 -9.94
CA GLY A 200 -9.95 -8.13 -10.41
C GLY A 200 -9.58 -6.68 -10.64
N PRO A 201 -8.59 -6.41 -11.46
CA PRO A 201 -7.82 -7.32 -12.32
C PRO A 201 -6.81 -8.19 -11.57
N LYS A 202 -6.29 -9.23 -12.24
CA LYS A 202 -5.12 -9.99 -11.74
C LYS A 202 -3.92 -9.04 -11.61
N PRO A 203 -2.93 -9.36 -10.74
CA PRO A 203 -1.72 -8.57 -10.59
C PRO A 203 -1.04 -8.28 -11.93
N GLN A 204 -0.77 -7.01 -12.20
CA GLN A 204 -0.18 -6.54 -13.46
C GLN A 204 1.31 -6.19 -13.31
N THR A 205 1.79 -6.04 -12.08
CA THR A 205 3.18 -5.71 -11.75
C THR A 205 3.76 -6.73 -10.77
N LYS A 206 5.08 -6.72 -10.61
CA LYS A 206 5.75 -7.56 -9.61
C LYS A 206 5.28 -7.19 -8.19
N GLU A 207 5.14 -5.91 -7.91
CA GLU A 207 4.70 -5.38 -6.63
C GLU A 207 3.28 -5.86 -6.29
N ALA A 208 2.35 -5.76 -7.23
CA ALA A 208 0.98 -6.26 -7.05
C ALA A 208 0.96 -7.78 -6.79
N GLY A 209 1.79 -8.54 -7.50
CA GLY A 209 1.94 -9.99 -7.27
C GLY A 209 2.50 -10.31 -5.90
N ILE A 210 3.48 -9.52 -5.44
CA ILE A 210 4.04 -9.64 -4.07
C ILE A 210 2.96 -9.36 -3.03
N LEU A 211 2.19 -8.28 -3.19
CA LEU A 211 1.10 -7.94 -2.26
C LEU A 211 0.10 -9.10 -2.14
N MET A 212 -0.38 -9.63 -3.26
CA MET A 212 -1.32 -10.75 -3.28
C MET A 212 -0.79 -11.98 -2.56
N LEU A 213 0.50 -12.31 -2.77
CA LEU A 213 1.12 -13.46 -2.10
C LEU A 213 1.34 -13.19 -0.60
N ALA A 214 1.79 -11.99 -0.24
CA ALA A 214 2.04 -11.61 1.15
C ALA A 214 0.74 -11.59 1.96
N ASP A 215 -0.37 -11.09 1.39
CA ASP A 215 -1.70 -11.14 1.99
C ASP A 215 -2.14 -12.58 2.27
N SER A 216 -2.01 -13.45 1.27
CA SER A 216 -2.35 -14.87 1.41
C SER A 216 -1.52 -15.55 2.51
N VAL A 217 -0.22 -15.29 2.56
CA VAL A 217 0.70 -15.88 3.54
C VAL A 217 0.41 -15.35 4.95
N GLU A 218 0.22 -14.06 5.13
CA GLU A 218 -0.07 -13.46 6.44
C GLU A 218 -1.42 -13.95 6.96
N SER A 219 -2.45 -13.97 6.13
CA SER A 219 -3.78 -14.47 6.49
C SER A 219 -3.76 -15.96 6.85
N ALA A 220 -3.05 -16.80 6.10
CA ALA A 220 -2.86 -18.20 6.42
C ALA A 220 -2.09 -18.40 7.73
N ALA A 221 -1.02 -17.63 7.96
CA ALA A 221 -0.21 -17.71 9.18
C ALA A 221 -1.01 -17.34 10.45
N ARG A 222 -2.01 -16.47 10.33
CA ARG A 222 -2.93 -16.14 11.44
C ARG A 222 -3.80 -17.31 11.88
N THR A 223 -4.19 -18.17 10.97
CA THR A 223 -5.06 -19.33 11.27
C THR A 223 -4.32 -20.46 11.96
N ILE A 224 -2.98 -20.45 11.98
CA ILE A 224 -2.17 -21.49 12.62
C ILE A 224 -2.24 -21.32 14.15
N THR A 225 -2.93 -22.24 14.81
CA THR A 225 -3.12 -22.22 16.28
C THR A 225 -1.84 -22.55 17.06
N GLU A 226 -0.98 -23.44 16.53
CA GLU A 226 0.33 -23.75 17.11
C GLU A 226 1.43 -23.24 16.18
N ARG A 227 1.94 -22.06 16.45
CA ARG A 227 2.98 -21.39 15.66
C ARG A 227 4.36 -21.98 15.93
N THR A 228 4.61 -23.22 15.52
CA THR A 228 5.96 -23.80 15.53
C THR A 228 6.67 -23.54 14.20
N PRO A 229 8.03 -23.40 14.20
CA PRO A 229 8.79 -23.19 12.96
C PRO A 229 8.53 -24.24 11.87
N ASN A 230 8.20 -25.48 12.25
CA ASN A 230 7.92 -26.57 11.32
C ASN A 230 6.53 -26.44 10.67
N ARG A 231 5.52 -25.93 11.39
CA ARG A 231 4.17 -25.72 10.83
C ARG A 231 4.06 -24.47 9.97
N VAL A 232 4.94 -23.48 10.19
CA VAL A 232 5.00 -22.26 9.35
C VAL A 232 5.72 -22.54 8.02
N ARG A 233 6.53 -23.63 7.92
CA ARG A 233 7.25 -24.01 6.70
C ARG A 233 6.49 -24.96 5.78
N GLN A 234 5.39 -25.52 6.22
CA GLN A 234 4.49 -26.40 5.44
C GLN A 234 3.45 -25.56 4.70
#